data_edd77398ee9578a2019dad1ff900123c
#
_entry.id   edd77398ee9578a2019dad1ff900123c
#
_cell.length_a   1.000
_cell.length_b   1.000
_cell.length_c   1.000
_cell.angle_alpha   90.00
_cell.angle_beta   90.00
_cell.angle_gamma   90.00
#
_symmetry.space_group_name_H-M   'P 1'
#
loop_
_entity.id
_entity.type
_entity.pdbx_description
1 polymer ?
#
loop_
_entity_poly.entity_id
_entity_poly.type
_entity_poly.pdbx_seq_one_letter_code
_entity_poly.pdbx_strand_id
1 'polypeptide(L)'
;MPLLKLDQVVIKDLGKKQYQETFSAMKDFVAKGEDESIWMLEHDPVFTLGTAADQKHILKRTDIDIFQADRGGEVTYHGPGQLVIYFLLNIKKRNLGPKKFVKQLEDLVQKTLLNFQIQSNTIEGSPGVYVDSKKIASIGLRFSKGYSYHGISINVDMDLDPFKNINPCGYEGLQVTQIKDIYSNITLEKVKSVVEKNIQQIF
;
A
#
# COMPACT_ATOMS: atom_id res chain seq x y z
N MET A 1 27.46 15.76 17.16
CA MET A 1 26.80 14.46 17.32
C MET A 1 26.99 13.71 16.02
N PRO A 2 27.54 12.49 15.99
CA PRO A 2 27.64 11.73 14.76
C PRO A 2 26.23 11.40 14.29
N LEU A 3 25.94 11.67 13.01
CA LEU A 3 24.76 11.17 12.32
C LEU A 3 24.81 9.64 12.41
N LEU A 4 23.90 9.04 13.17
CA LEU A 4 23.66 7.60 13.13
C LEU A 4 23.36 7.28 11.66
N LYS A 5 24.28 6.60 10.97
CA LYS A 5 23.99 5.92 9.71
C LYS A 5 22.87 4.94 10.05
N LEU A 6 21.65 5.27 9.61
CA LEU A 6 20.58 4.27 9.59
C LEU A 6 21.07 3.20 8.61
N ASP A 7 21.19 1.97 9.08
CA ASP A 7 21.48 0.82 8.22
C ASP A 7 20.47 0.84 7.08
N GLN A 8 20.94 0.60 5.85
CA GLN A 8 20.07 0.62 4.68
C GLN A 8 18.99 -0.44 4.87
N VAL A 9 17.73 -0.01 4.73
CA VAL A 9 16.59 -0.92 4.85
C VAL A 9 16.64 -1.94 3.71
N VAL A 10 16.49 -3.22 4.06
CA VAL A 10 16.48 -4.29 3.07
C VAL A 10 15.15 -4.28 2.31
N ILE A 11 15.21 -4.05 1.00
CA ILE A 11 14.07 -4.15 0.10
C ILE A 11 14.03 -5.56 -0.48
N LYS A 12 12.87 -6.22 -0.42
CA LYS A 12 12.65 -7.58 -0.96
C LYS A 12 11.53 -7.55 -1.98
N ASP A 13 11.76 -8.05 -3.18
CA ASP A 13 10.70 -8.41 -4.12
C ASP A 13 10.28 -9.86 -3.85
N LEU A 14 9.04 -10.05 -3.45
CA LEU A 14 8.49 -11.36 -3.11
C LEU A 14 7.70 -11.99 -4.28
N GLY A 15 7.59 -11.27 -5.42
CA GLY A 15 6.74 -11.71 -6.53
C GLY A 15 5.26 -11.77 -6.15
N LYS A 16 4.52 -12.71 -6.73
CA LYS A 16 3.09 -12.89 -6.42
C LYS A 16 2.90 -13.82 -5.21
N LYS A 17 2.05 -13.43 -4.25
CA LYS A 17 1.84 -14.15 -2.99
C LYS A 17 0.37 -14.16 -2.58
N GLN A 18 -0.05 -15.22 -1.91
CA GLN A 18 -1.33 -15.24 -1.21
C GLN A 18 -1.33 -14.27 -0.03
N TYR A 19 -2.46 -13.58 0.17
CA TYR A 19 -2.56 -12.55 1.21
C TYR A 19 -2.39 -13.13 2.62
N GLN A 20 -3.06 -14.23 2.93
CA GLN A 20 -3.04 -14.85 4.27
C GLN A 20 -1.63 -15.25 4.71
N GLU A 21 -0.86 -15.88 3.82
CA GLU A 21 0.53 -16.29 4.10
C GLU A 21 1.42 -15.08 4.36
N THR A 22 1.29 -14.04 3.52
CA THR A 22 2.07 -12.80 3.67
C THR A 22 1.69 -12.05 4.93
N PHE A 23 0.41 -12.01 5.28
CA PHE A 23 -0.07 -11.41 6.53
C PHE A 23 0.52 -12.10 7.75
N SER A 24 0.53 -13.43 7.79
CA SER A 24 1.15 -14.19 8.88
C SER A 24 2.66 -13.91 8.96
N ALA A 25 3.36 -13.92 7.81
CA ALA A 25 4.79 -13.64 7.74
C ALA A 25 5.14 -12.22 8.23
N MET A 26 4.34 -11.20 7.89
CA MET A 26 4.54 -9.83 8.40
C MET A 26 4.41 -9.77 9.93
N LYS A 27 3.41 -10.44 10.50
CA LYS A 27 3.21 -10.47 11.96
C LYS A 27 4.36 -11.16 12.68
N ASP A 28 4.83 -12.28 12.14
CA ASP A 28 5.96 -13.01 12.69
C ASP A 28 7.26 -12.18 12.63
N PHE A 29 7.47 -11.47 11.50
CA PHE A 29 8.62 -10.58 11.35
C PHE A 29 8.61 -9.46 12.41
N VAL A 30 7.50 -8.78 12.56
CA VAL A 30 7.34 -7.69 13.54
C VAL A 30 7.41 -8.22 14.99
N ALA A 31 6.93 -9.45 15.23
CA ALA A 31 6.98 -10.05 16.56
C ALA A 31 8.41 -10.34 17.02
N LYS A 32 9.32 -10.70 16.11
CA LYS A 32 10.76 -10.90 16.38
C LYS A 32 11.45 -9.59 16.74
N GLY A 33 11.10 -8.48 16.07
CA GLY A 33 11.53 -7.13 16.45
C GLY A 33 13.03 -6.84 16.28
N GLU A 34 13.74 -7.60 15.46
CA GLU A 34 15.19 -7.53 15.32
C GLU A 34 15.61 -6.64 14.14
N ASP A 35 14.91 -6.76 12.99
CA ASP A 35 15.29 -6.16 11.73
C ASP A 35 14.23 -5.21 11.17
N GLU A 36 14.58 -4.52 10.07
CA GLU A 36 13.67 -3.73 9.26
C GLU A 36 13.70 -4.24 7.82
N SER A 37 12.55 -4.22 7.16
CA SER A 37 12.45 -4.63 5.77
C SER A 37 11.28 -3.95 5.07
N ILE A 38 11.41 -3.74 3.75
CA ILE A 38 10.32 -3.31 2.89
C ILE A 38 10.08 -4.42 1.87
N TRP A 39 8.83 -4.88 1.76
CA TRP A 39 8.47 -5.96 0.84
C TRP A 39 7.62 -5.42 -0.29
N MET A 40 8.04 -5.67 -1.52
CA MET A 40 7.28 -5.39 -2.73
C MET A 40 6.72 -6.69 -3.29
N LEU A 41 5.46 -6.70 -3.67
CA LEU A 41 4.77 -7.91 -4.14
C LEU A 41 3.47 -7.56 -4.88
N GLU A 42 2.87 -8.60 -5.44
CA GLU A 42 1.48 -8.65 -5.88
C GLU A 42 0.72 -9.69 -5.05
N HIS A 43 -0.60 -9.54 -4.94
CA HIS A 43 -1.46 -10.59 -4.38
C HIS A 43 -2.31 -11.27 -5.44
N ASP A 44 -2.69 -12.51 -5.17
CA ASP A 44 -3.85 -13.12 -5.80
C ASP A 44 -5.11 -12.31 -5.45
N PRO A 45 -6.19 -12.39 -6.26
CA PRO A 45 -7.41 -11.63 -6.01
C PRO A 45 -7.95 -11.84 -4.59
N VAL A 46 -8.11 -10.75 -3.83
CA VAL A 46 -8.63 -10.77 -2.46
C VAL A 46 -9.24 -9.43 -2.06
N PHE A 47 -10.39 -9.46 -1.40
CA PHE A 47 -10.90 -8.33 -0.65
C PHE A 47 -10.34 -8.37 0.78
N THR A 48 -9.81 -7.26 1.26
CA THR A 48 -9.36 -7.16 2.66
C THR A 48 -10.20 -6.15 3.42
N LEU A 49 -10.67 -6.57 4.60
CA LEU A 49 -11.42 -5.75 5.54
C LEU A 49 -10.45 -5.21 6.59
N GLY A 50 -10.33 -3.88 6.69
CA GLY A 50 -9.55 -3.24 7.75
C GLY A 50 -10.32 -3.19 9.06
N THR A 51 -9.71 -2.60 10.09
CA THR A 51 -10.31 -2.53 11.45
C THR A 51 -11.54 -1.63 11.55
N ALA A 52 -11.74 -0.72 10.59
CA ALA A 52 -12.92 0.13 10.52
C ALA A 52 -13.99 -0.40 9.53
N ALA A 53 -13.73 -1.56 8.91
CA ALA A 53 -14.57 -2.04 7.82
C ALA A 53 -15.96 -2.46 8.33
N ASP A 54 -16.98 -1.95 7.64
CA ASP A 54 -18.35 -2.39 7.78
C ASP A 54 -18.71 -3.29 6.58
N GLN A 55 -19.34 -4.44 6.86
CA GLN A 55 -19.76 -5.40 5.82
C GLN A 55 -20.74 -4.80 4.80
N LYS A 56 -21.47 -3.74 5.16
CA LYS A 56 -22.34 -3.01 4.22
C LYS A 56 -21.59 -2.42 3.02
N HIS A 57 -20.26 -2.23 3.15
CA HIS A 57 -19.41 -1.74 2.08
C HIS A 57 -18.98 -2.84 1.08
N ILE A 58 -19.41 -4.08 1.28
CA ILE A 58 -19.38 -5.14 0.26
C ILE A 58 -20.74 -5.10 -0.45
N LEU A 59 -20.77 -4.49 -1.63
CA LEU A 59 -22.02 -4.27 -2.38
C LEU A 59 -22.51 -5.52 -3.07
N LYS A 60 -21.58 -6.38 -3.50
CA LYS A 60 -21.90 -7.62 -4.20
C LYS A 60 -20.92 -8.72 -3.80
N ARG A 61 -21.46 -9.90 -3.47
CA ARG A 61 -20.65 -11.10 -3.27
C ARG A 61 -20.17 -11.63 -4.62
N THR A 62 -18.92 -12.02 -4.66
CA THR A 62 -18.22 -12.63 -5.80
C THR A 62 -17.49 -13.86 -5.34
N ASP A 63 -16.82 -14.57 -6.24
CA ASP A 63 -15.96 -15.72 -5.93
C ASP A 63 -14.58 -15.29 -5.37
N ILE A 64 -14.33 -13.96 -5.21
CA ILE A 64 -13.09 -13.44 -4.63
C ILE A 64 -13.16 -13.60 -3.11
N ASP A 65 -12.12 -14.16 -2.54
CA ASP A 65 -11.99 -14.37 -1.10
C ASP A 65 -12.03 -13.03 -0.33
N ILE A 66 -12.61 -13.08 0.87
CA ILE A 66 -12.69 -11.95 1.80
C ILE A 66 -11.84 -12.29 3.02
N PHE A 67 -10.85 -11.45 3.32
CA PHE A 67 -9.96 -11.64 4.47
C PHE A 67 -10.10 -10.50 5.48
N GLN A 68 -10.31 -10.85 6.77
CA GLN A 68 -10.29 -9.86 7.85
C GLN A 68 -8.85 -9.54 8.24
N ALA A 69 -8.39 -8.35 7.88
CA ALA A 69 -7.07 -7.83 8.22
C ALA A 69 -7.12 -6.94 9.48
N ASP A 70 -5.96 -6.67 10.07
CA ASP A 70 -5.81 -5.78 11.21
C ASP A 70 -5.22 -4.40 10.85
N ARG A 71 -5.06 -4.11 9.54
CA ARG A 71 -4.68 -2.76 9.06
C ARG A 71 -5.79 -1.75 9.36
N GLY A 72 -5.42 -0.49 9.46
CA GLY A 72 -6.40 0.59 9.50
C GLY A 72 -7.22 0.70 8.21
N GLY A 73 -8.31 1.46 8.29
CA GLY A 73 -9.21 1.73 7.17
C GLY A 73 -10.27 0.66 6.94
N GLU A 74 -10.97 0.82 5.83
CA GLU A 74 -12.15 0.08 5.40
C GLU A 74 -11.80 -1.07 4.44
N VAL A 75 -12.79 -1.51 3.64
CA VAL A 75 -12.60 -2.54 2.61
C VAL A 75 -11.75 -2.01 1.45
N THR A 76 -10.90 -2.88 0.90
CA THR A 76 -10.18 -2.66 -0.36
C THR A 76 -10.01 -3.97 -1.13
N TYR A 77 -9.51 -3.87 -2.35
CA TYR A 77 -9.21 -5.01 -3.22
C TYR A 77 -7.71 -5.05 -3.53
N HIS A 78 -7.16 -6.24 -3.57
CA HIS A 78 -5.83 -6.54 -4.11
C HIS A 78 -5.93 -7.62 -5.19
N GLY A 79 -5.10 -7.48 -6.23
CA GLY A 79 -5.05 -8.44 -7.33
C GLY A 79 -3.82 -8.24 -8.21
N PRO A 80 -3.60 -9.14 -9.19
CA PRO A 80 -2.50 -9.04 -10.14
C PRO A 80 -2.48 -7.69 -10.87
N GLY A 81 -1.28 -7.15 -11.10
CA GLY A 81 -1.09 -5.83 -11.69
C GLY A 81 -1.17 -4.66 -10.68
N GLN A 82 -1.41 -4.94 -9.40
CA GLN A 82 -1.32 -3.96 -8.31
C GLN A 82 0.01 -4.13 -7.57
N LEU A 83 0.83 -3.08 -7.51
CA LEU A 83 2.04 -3.11 -6.68
C LEU A 83 1.68 -2.87 -5.22
N VAL A 84 1.89 -3.88 -4.39
CA VAL A 84 1.75 -3.78 -2.94
C VAL A 84 3.12 -3.62 -2.31
N ILE A 85 3.24 -2.69 -1.35
CA ILE A 85 4.49 -2.39 -0.66
C ILE A 85 4.23 -2.40 0.84
N TYR A 86 4.82 -3.34 1.55
CA TYR A 86 4.73 -3.45 3.00
C TYR A 86 5.97 -2.88 3.69
N PHE A 87 5.76 -2.05 4.70
CA PHE A 87 6.81 -1.36 5.44
C PHE A 87 6.91 -1.92 6.85
N LEU A 88 7.84 -2.85 7.05
CA LEU A 88 8.13 -3.46 8.34
C LEU A 88 9.29 -2.69 9.00
N LEU A 89 8.98 -1.50 9.50
CA LEU A 89 9.97 -0.55 10.00
C LEU A 89 9.76 -0.25 11.48
N ASN A 90 10.84 -0.12 12.24
CA ASN A 90 10.79 0.33 13.62
C ASN A 90 10.61 1.84 13.69
N ILE A 91 9.36 2.29 13.62
CA ILE A 91 9.01 3.71 13.61
C ILE A 91 9.37 4.42 14.91
N LYS A 92 9.44 3.68 16.03
CA LYS A 92 9.91 4.21 17.32
C LYS A 92 11.40 4.55 17.27
N LYS A 93 12.24 3.63 16.77
CA LYS A 93 13.69 3.86 16.56
C LYS A 93 13.95 5.01 15.57
N ARG A 94 13.09 5.13 14.55
CA ARG A 94 13.16 6.19 13.53
C ARG A 94 12.58 7.53 14.00
N ASN A 95 12.01 7.60 15.21
CA ASN A 95 11.31 8.79 15.74
C ASN A 95 10.22 9.30 14.78
N LEU A 96 9.47 8.38 14.20
CA LEU A 96 8.38 8.65 13.26
C LEU A 96 7.02 8.45 13.95
N GLY A 97 6.21 9.50 13.98
CA GLY A 97 4.81 9.40 14.37
C GLY A 97 3.94 8.90 13.21
N PRO A 98 2.78 8.26 13.50
CA PRO A 98 1.91 7.68 12.47
C PRO A 98 1.51 8.68 11.36
N LYS A 99 1.12 9.90 11.70
CA LYS A 99 0.74 10.94 10.73
C LYS A 99 1.90 11.30 9.78
N LYS A 100 3.10 11.50 10.35
CA LYS A 100 4.29 11.83 9.56
C LYS A 100 4.65 10.66 8.64
N PHE A 101 4.50 9.42 9.12
CA PHE A 101 4.79 8.24 8.31
C PHE A 101 3.79 8.10 7.15
N VAL A 102 2.48 8.25 7.39
CA VAL A 102 1.48 8.28 6.30
C VAL A 102 1.84 9.32 5.25
N LYS A 103 2.19 10.55 5.68
CA LYS A 103 2.60 11.62 4.76
C LYS A 103 3.83 11.24 3.92
N GLN A 104 4.84 10.61 4.52
CA GLN A 104 6.01 10.12 3.77
C GLN A 104 5.64 9.06 2.73
N LEU A 105 4.65 8.19 3.03
CA LEU A 105 4.18 7.19 2.09
C LEU A 105 3.38 7.82 0.95
N GLU A 106 2.57 8.84 1.22
CA GLU A 106 1.91 9.63 0.19
C GLU A 106 2.92 10.33 -0.72
N ASP A 107 3.93 10.97 -0.13
CA ASP A 107 5.00 11.65 -0.86
C ASP A 107 5.80 10.65 -1.74
N LEU A 108 6.06 9.44 -1.23
CA LEU A 108 6.68 8.35 -2.01
C LEU A 108 5.88 8.02 -3.27
N VAL A 109 4.55 7.84 -3.12
CA VAL A 109 3.67 7.53 -4.25
C VAL A 109 3.62 8.71 -5.23
N GLN A 110 3.42 9.94 -4.75
CA GLN A 110 3.37 11.13 -5.60
C GLN A 110 4.69 11.30 -6.38
N LYS A 111 5.83 11.12 -5.73
CA LYS A 111 7.15 11.16 -6.36
C LYS A 111 7.31 10.05 -7.41
N THR A 112 6.79 8.87 -7.14
CA THR A 112 6.79 7.75 -8.09
C THR A 112 5.95 8.08 -9.33
N LEU A 113 4.74 8.60 -9.15
CA LEU A 113 3.86 8.99 -10.25
C LEU A 113 4.47 10.12 -11.09
N LEU A 114 5.13 11.08 -10.45
CA LEU A 114 5.79 12.19 -11.14
C LEU A 114 6.90 11.71 -12.10
N ASN A 115 7.58 10.59 -11.81
CA ASN A 115 8.55 10.00 -12.76
C ASN A 115 7.90 9.54 -14.07
N PHE A 116 6.58 9.32 -14.07
CA PHE A 116 5.78 9.01 -15.25
C PHE A 116 4.97 10.22 -15.75
N GLN A 117 5.33 11.45 -15.29
CA GLN A 117 4.65 12.71 -15.63
C GLN A 117 3.17 12.75 -15.21
N ILE A 118 2.78 11.95 -14.22
CA ILE A 118 1.43 11.92 -13.67
C ILE A 118 1.38 12.85 -12.45
N GLN A 119 0.60 13.93 -12.57
CA GLN A 119 0.30 14.82 -11.46
C GLN A 119 -0.73 14.17 -10.54
N SER A 120 -0.52 14.29 -9.23
CA SER A 120 -1.41 13.65 -8.26
C SER A 120 -1.53 14.51 -6.99
N ASN A 121 -2.55 14.27 -6.22
CA ASN A 121 -2.83 14.98 -4.98
C ASN A 121 -3.21 14.03 -3.85
N THR A 122 -3.21 14.54 -2.63
CA THR A 122 -3.75 13.87 -1.44
C THR A 122 -5.02 14.60 -0.97
N ILE A 123 -5.88 13.90 -0.25
CA ILE A 123 -7.12 14.45 0.32
C ILE A 123 -7.04 14.32 1.84
N GLU A 124 -7.20 15.42 2.55
CA GLU A 124 -7.19 15.42 4.02
C GLU A 124 -8.30 14.52 4.56
N GLY A 125 -7.97 13.68 5.55
CA GLY A 125 -8.91 12.72 6.14
C GLY A 125 -9.14 11.45 5.31
N SER A 126 -8.60 11.36 4.09
CA SER A 126 -8.73 10.18 3.22
C SER A 126 -7.37 9.69 2.72
N PRO A 127 -6.59 8.98 3.56
CA PRO A 127 -5.24 8.56 3.23
C PRO A 127 -5.15 7.82 1.89
N GLY A 128 -4.17 8.21 1.07
CA GLY A 128 -3.96 7.70 -0.27
C GLY A 128 -3.65 8.78 -1.27
N VAL A 129 -3.45 8.39 -2.52
CA VAL A 129 -3.10 9.32 -3.61
C VAL A 129 -4.13 9.26 -4.72
N TYR A 130 -4.43 10.43 -5.28
CA TYR A 130 -5.52 10.63 -6.24
C TYR A 130 -5.01 11.32 -7.50
N VAL A 131 -5.61 10.96 -8.64
CA VAL A 131 -5.46 11.62 -9.94
C VAL A 131 -6.87 11.92 -10.46
N ASP A 132 -7.14 13.16 -10.79
CA ASP A 132 -8.47 13.62 -11.25
C ASP A 132 -9.61 13.11 -10.35
N SER A 133 -9.43 13.23 -9.03
CA SER A 133 -10.37 12.77 -8.00
C SER A 133 -10.57 11.25 -7.92
N LYS A 134 -9.86 10.45 -8.72
CA LYS A 134 -9.89 8.98 -8.68
C LYS A 134 -8.72 8.46 -7.86
N LYS A 135 -8.97 7.50 -6.99
CA LYS A 135 -7.91 6.93 -6.15
C LYS A 135 -7.01 6.01 -6.97
N ILE A 136 -5.70 6.30 -7.02
CA ILE A 136 -4.69 5.49 -7.70
C ILE A 136 -3.87 4.64 -6.73
N ALA A 137 -3.78 5.08 -5.46
CA ALA A 137 -3.08 4.32 -4.43
C ALA A 137 -3.80 4.43 -3.09
N SER A 138 -3.85 3.32 -2.37
CA SER A 138 -4.43 3.23 -1.02
C SER A 138 -3.33 3.04 0.02
N ILE A 139 -3.55 3.55 1.23
CA ILE A 139 -2.64 3.39 2.37
C ILE A 139 -3.42 2.80 3.53
N GLY A 140 -2.95 1.69 4.05
CA GLY A 140 -3.46 1.08 5.26
C GLY A 140 -2.31 0.54 6.09
N LEU A 141 -2.19 0.97 7.34
CA LEU A 141 -1.09 0.62 8.24
C LEU A 141 -1.60 0.00 9.53
N ARG A 142 -0.75 -0.77 10.15
CA ARG A 142 -0.87 -1.15 11.56
C ARG A 142 0.44 -0.84 12.28
N PHE A 143 0.31 -0.44 13.53
CA PHE A 143 1.45 -0.19 14.42
C PHE A 143 1.36 -1.13 15.61
N SER A 144 2.44 -1.88 15.85
CA SER A 144 2.53 -2.81 16.97
C SER A 144 3.96 -2.88 17.49
N LYS A 145 4.14 -2.87 18.80
CA LYS A 145 5.46 -2.98 19.47
C LYS A 145 6.52 -1.99 18.93
N GLY A 146 6.11 -0.83 18.44
CA GLY A 146 7.00 0.19 17.85
C GLY A 146 7.33 0.00 16.37
N TYR A 147 6.82 -1.05 15.74
CA TYR A 147 6.92 -1.31 14.30
C TYR A 147 5.66 -0.90 13.55
N SER A 148 5.85 -0.53 12.27
CA SER A 148 4.78 -0.52 11.26
C SER A 148 4.72 -1.86 10.54
N TYR A 149 3.57 -2.22 10.01
CA TYR A 149 3.38 -3.25 8.99
C TYR A 149 2.16 -2.96 8.13
N HIS A 150 1.92 -3.74 7.08
CA HIS A 150 1.14 -3.31 5.93
C HIS A 150 1.76 -2.09 5.24
N GLY A 151 1.02 -1.33 4.46
CA GLY A 151 1.61 -0.21 3.74
C GLY A 151 0.74 0.38 2.65
N ILE A 152 1.21 0.32 1.40
CA ILE A 152 0.65 0.96 0.22
C ILE A 152 0.23 -0.10 -0.79
N SER A 153 -0.84 0.17 -1.54
CA SER A 153 -1.14 -0.49 -2.81
C SER A 153 -1.28 0.56 -3.91
N ILE A 154 -0.54 0.39 -5.02
CA ILE A 154 -0.57 1.25 -6.20
C ILE A 154 -1.18 0.46 -7.35
N ASN A 155 -2.25 0.97 -7.92
CA ASN A 155 -2.86 0.37 -9.10
C ASN A 155 -1.98 0.70 -10.33
N VAL A 156 -1.39 -0.33 -10.96
CA VAL A 156 -0.46 -0.17 -12.08
C VAL A 156 -1.09 -0.58 -13.40
N ASP A 157 -1.38 -1.85 -13.59
CA ASP A 157 -1.99 -2.44 -14.79
C ASP A 157 -2.81 -3.67 -14.36
N MET A 158 -3.95 -3.43 -13.74
CA MET A 158 -4.79 -4.44 -13.10
C MET A 158 -6.24 -4.39 -13.58
N ASP A 159 -6.99 -5.44 -13.30
CA ASP A 159 -8.44 -5.40 -13.43
C ASP A 159 -9.05 -4.56 -12.29
N LEU A 160 -9.69 -3.44 -12.65
CA LEU A 160 -10.37 -2.54 -11.71
C LEU A 160 -11.83 -2.91 -11.45
N ASP A 161 -12.42 -3.86 -12.20
CA ASP A 161 -13.82 -4.24 -12.05
C ASP A 161 -14.20 -4.75 -10.66
N PRO A 162 -13.33 -5.50 -9.94
CA PRO A 162 -13.63 -5.91 -8.57
C PRO A 162 -13.91 -4.74 -7.62
N PHE A 163 -13.34 -3.56 -7.83
CA PHE A 163 -13.63 -2.37 -7.01
C PHE A 163 -15.09 -1.91 -7.11
N LYS A 164 -15.82 -2.25 -8.19
CA LYS A 164 -17.26 -1.95 -8.35
C LYS A 164 -18.14 -2.76 -7.41
N ASN A 165 -17.60 -3.81 -6.80
CA ASN A 165 -18.32 -4.68 -5.87
C ASN A 165 -18.18 -4.24 -4.40
N ILE A 166 -17.46 -3.16 -4.15
CA ILE A 166 -17.22 -2.61 -2.81
C ILE A 166 -17.35 -1.08 -2.82
N ASN A 167 -17.50 -0.48 -1.65
CA ASN A 167 -17.27 0.95 -1.45
C ASN A 167 -15.83 1.13 -0.92
N PRO A 168 -14.83 1.41 -1.77
CA PRO A 168 -13.46 1.49 -1.34
C PRO A 168 -13.29 2.57 -0.27
N CYS A 169 -12.56 2.25 0.81
CA CYS A 169 -12.37 3.16 1.93
C CYS A 169 -13.67 3.62 2.63
N GLY A 170 -14.78 2.92 2.45
CA GLY A 170 -16.11 3.28 3.01
C GLY A 170 -16.83 4.42 2.28
N TYR A 171 -16.27 4.94 1.19
CA TYR A 171 -16.88 6.05 0.45
C TYR A 171 -17.71 5.51 -0.71
N GLU A 172 -19.02 5.79 -0.69
CA GLU A 172 -19.92 5.48 -1.80
C GLU A 172 -19.52 6.25 -3.05
N GLY A 173 -19.41 5.54 -4.19
CA GLY A 173 -19.09 6.14 -5.48
C GLY A 173 -17.63 6.57 -5.64
N LEU A 174 -16.73 6.25 -4.72
CA LEU A 174 -15.31 6.52 -4.90
C LEU A 174 -14.78 5.78 -6.12
N GLN A 175 -14.38 6.54 -7.12
CA GLN A 175 -13.76 5.99 -8.32
C GLN A 175 -12.29 5.67 -8.08
N VAL A 176 -11.82 4.60 -8.72
CA VAL A 176 -10.42 4.21 -8.76
C VAL A 176 -9.87 4.38 -10.17
N THR A 177 -8.56 4.52 -10.27
CA THR A 177 -7.81 4.54 -11.54
C THR A 177 -6.50 3.79 -11.36
N GLN A 178 -5.74 3.66 -12.43
CA GLN A 178 -4.44 3.01 -12.45
C GLN A 178 -3.46 3.76 -13.35
N ILE A 179 -2.17 3.49 -13.21
CA ILE A 179 -1.13 4.15 -14.02
C ILE A 179 -1.36 3.91 -15.50
N LYS A 180 -1.73 2.69 -15.90
CA LYS A 180 -1.96 2.26 -17.28
C LYS A 180 -2.98 3.12 -18.03
N ASP A 181 -4.01 3.59 -17.33
CA ASP A 181 -5.08 4.42 -17.95
C ASP A 181 -4.57 5.81 -18.35
N ILE A 182 -3.42 6.25 -17.77
CA ILE A 182 -2.84 7.58 -17.97
C ILE A 182 -1.55 7.49 -18.76
N TYR A 183 -0.75 6.47 -18.52
CA TYR A 183 0.53 6.21 -19.16
C TYR A 183 0.58 4.78 -19.71
N SER A 184 0.20 4.60 -20.97
CA SER A 184 -0.05 3.30 -21.60
C SER A 184 1.15 2.35 -21.63
N ASN A 185 2.39 2.88 -21.74
CA ASN A 185 3.63 2.09 -21.83
C ASN A 185 4.22 1.73 -20.47
N ILE A 186 3.37 1.49 -19.47
CA ILE A 186 3.79 1.10 -18.13
C ILE A 186 3.89 -0.41 -18.00
N THR A 187 4.82 -0.86 -17.16
CA THR A 187 4.88 -2.23 -16.63
C THR A 187 5.11 -2.18 -15.14
N LEU A 188 4.70 -3.21 -14.44
CA LEU A 188 4.89 -3.33 -12.99
C LEU A 188 6.37 -3.20 -12.60
N GLU A 189 7.28 -3.82 -13.38
CA GLU A 189 8.71 -3.78 -13.14
C GLU A 189 9.30 -2.35 -13.27
N LYS A 190 8.80 -1.55 -14.21
CA LYS A 190 9.20 -0.14 -14.30
C LYS A 190 8.79 0.63 -13.05
N VAL A 191 7.58 0.39 -12.54
CA VAL A 191 7.10 1.04 -11.31
C VAL A 191 7.90 0.58 -10.11
N LYS A 192 8.15 -0.72 -9.95
CA LYS A 192 9.00 -1.28 -8.89
C LYS A 192 10.38 -0.61 -8.86
N SER A 193 11.05 -0.53 -10.01
CA SER A 193 12.39 0.10 -10.11
C SER A 193 12.39 1.57 -9.68
N VAL A 194 11.35 2.34 -10.04
CA VAL A 194 11.22 3.75 -9.62
C VAL A 194 10.93 3.85 -8.13
N VAL A 195 10.02 3.01 -7.61
CA VAL A 195 9.70 2.96 -6.19
C VAL A 195 10.92 2.64 -5.35
N GLU A 196 11.72 1.64 -5.74
CA GLU A 196 12.94 1.24 -5.04
C GLU A 196 13.93 2.40 -4.92
N LYS A 197 14.19 3.12 -6.03
CA LYS A 197 15.03 4.32 -6.03
C LYS A 197 14.50 5.41 -5.09
N ASN A 198 13.19 5.63 -5.09
CA ASN A 198 12.56 6.63 -4.24
C ASN A 198 12.58 6.23 -2.76
N ILE A 199 12.41 4.94 -2.43
CA ILE A 199 12.54 4.40 -1.07
C ILE A 199 13.94 4.68 -0.51
N GLN A 200 14.99 4.38 -1.26
CA GLN A 200 16.38 4.62 -0.85
C GLN A 200 16.71 6.10 -0.56
N GLN A 201 15.90 7.03 -1.05
CA GLN A 201 16.07 8.47 -0.80
C GLN A 201 15.29 8.95 0.44
N ILE A 202 14.29 8.18 0.88
CA ILE A 202 13.36 8.58 1.94
C ILE A 202 13.65 7.82 3.24
N PHE A 203 14.04 6.56 3.16
CA PHE A 203 14.27 5.64 4.27
C PHE A 203 15.72 5.18 4.39
#